data_fec4651b9ef7599e49ac90b4afd7a0fe
#
_entry.id   fec4651b9ef7599e49ac90b4afd7a0fe
#
_cell.length_a   1.000
_cell.length_b   1.000
_cell.length_c   1.000
_cell.angle_alpha   90.00
_cell.angle_beta   90.00
_cell.angle_gamma   90.00
#
_symmetry.space_group_name_H-M   'P 1'
#
loop_
_entity.id
_entity.type
_entity.pdbx_description
1 polymer ?
#
loop_
_entity_poly.entity_id
_entity_poly.type
_entity_poly.pdbx_seq_one_letter_code
_entity_poly.pdbx_strand_id
1 'polypeptide(L)'
;FGVELSKDIHERLDHLSVEFEFMHFLAYKESFSRCHDGADKTQIVVDAQKKFVKNHIGRWVPLFCRMLTKKSDSGLFKIVADMTSDWIEFETAFLGVTPQPYTETDYRPATFNSPEGQTYECGAQDQGNELSVLLNEVGAQSFLDVKDKDKDKEEGGPVGTA
;
A
#
# COMPACT_ATOMS: atom_id res chain seq x y z
N PHE A 1 -5.51 9.25 -3.12
CA PHE A 1 -6.55 8.64 -2.27
C PHE A 1 -6.67 9.29 -0.89
N GLY A 2 -5.81 10.25 -0.54
CA GLY A 2 -5.87 10.96 0.74
C GLY A 2 -5.68 10.05 1.97
N VAL A 3 -4.93 8.97 1.81
CA VAL A 3 -4.60 8.04 2.91
C VAL A 3 -3.34 8.53 3.57
N GLU A 4 -3.37 8.66 4.89
CA GLU A 4 -2.22 8.98 5.72
C GLU A 4 -2.04 7.88 6.75
N LEU A 5 -0.79 7.57 7.09
CA LEU A 5 -0.54 6.70 8.23
C LEU A 5 -0.99 7.39 9.52
N SER A 6 -1.58 6.61 10.43
CA SER A 6 -1.86 7.12 11.77
C SER A 6 -0.55 7.55 12.43
N LYS A 7 -0.59 8.67 13.16
CA LYS A 7 0.57 9.18 13.93
C LYS A 7 1.06 8.21 15.01
N ASP A 8 0.24 7.23 15.34
CA ASP A 8 0.57 6.20 16.34
C ASP A 8 1.26 4.98 15.71
N ILE A 9 1.37 4.92 14.36
CA ILE A 9 2.07 3.86 13.65
C ILE A 9 3.51 4.32 13.41
N HIS A 10 4.45 3.57 13.99
CA HIS A 10 5.89 3.82 13.86
C HIS A 10 6.54 2.96 12.76
N GLU A 11 5.73 2.36 11.89
CA GLU A 11 6.22 1.52 10.79
C GLU A 11 6.59 2.36 9.57
N ARG A 12 7.56 1.88 8.81
CA ARG A 12 7.94 2.49 7.53
C ARG A 12 6.86 2.25 6.48
N LEU A 13 6.74 3.16 5.52
CA LEU A 13 5.77 3.05 4.41
C LEU A 13 6.00 1.79 3.54
N ASP A 14 7.25 1.35 3.43
CA ASP A 14 7.66 0.13 2.72
C ASP A 14 7.60 -1.13 3.59
N HIS A 15 6.97 -1.07 4.76
CA HIS A 15 6.76 -2.25 5.59
C HIS A 15 5.65 -3.13 4.98
N LEU A 16 5.85 -4.45 4.99
CA LEU A 16 4.94 -5.41 4.36
C LEU A 16 3.48 -5.25 4.82
N SER A 17 3.26 -5.01 6.12
CA SER A 17 1.90 -4.81 6.65
C SER A 17 1.25 -3.54 6.11
N VAL A 18 2.01 -2.45 5.96
CA VAL A 18 1.51 -1.18 5.43
C VAL A 18 1.15 -1.31 3.96
N GLU A 19 1.99 -1.98 3.17
CA GLU A 19 1.70 -2.22 1.76
C GLU A 19 0.50 -3.15 1.56
N PHE A 20 0.33 -4.16 2.42
CA PHE A 20 -0.87 -5.02 2.38
C PHE A 20 -2.13 -4.28 2.81
N GLU A 21 -2.05 -3.43 3.81
CA GLU A 21 -3.17 -2.58 4.21
C GLU A 21 -3.58 -1.62 3.08
N PHE A 22 -2.60 -1.07 2.37
CA PHE A 22 -2.87 -0.25 1.20
C PHE A 22 -3.55 -1.04 0.06
N MET A 23 -3.13 -2.27 -0.21
CA MET A 23 -3.83 -3.15 -1.16
C MET A 23 -5.24 -3.46 -0.72
N HIS A 24 -5.45 -3.76 0.58
CA HIS A 24 -6.79 -3.95 1.12
C HIS A 24 -7.68 -2.71 0.92
N PHE A 25 -7.12 -1.52 1.18
CA PHE A 25 -7.83 -0.26 0.93
C PHE A 25 -8.21 -0.09 -0.54
N LEU A 26 -7.32 -0.38 -1.47
CA LEU A 26 -7.61 -0.31 -2.90
C LEU A 26 -8.71 -1.30 -3.32
N ALA A 27 -8.67 -2.53 -2.83
CA ALA A 27 -9.70 -3.54 -3.09
C ALA A 27 -11.07 -3.13 -2.52
N TYR A 28 -11.09 -2.55 -1.31
CA TYR A 28 -12.31 -1.98 -0.73
C TYR A 28 -12.86 -0.83 -1.59
N LYS A 29 -11.99 0.07 -2.04
CA LYS A 29 -12.37 1.19 -2.93
C LYS A 29 -12.91 0.70 -4.26
N GLU A 30 -12.35 -0.35 -4.83
CA GLU A 30 -12.87 -0.96 -6.05
C GLU A 30 -14.29 -1.50 -5.83
N SER A 31 -14.49 -2.26 -4.75
CA SER A 31 -15.81 -2.79 -4.40
C SER A 31 -16.84 -1.66 -4.25
N PHE A 32 -16.47 -0.60 -3.54
CA PHE A 32 -17.33 0.57 -3.37
C PHE A 32 -17.64 1.25 -4.70
N SER A 33 -16.63 1.51 -5.53
CA SER A 33 -16.81 2.17 -6.84
C SER A 33 -17.69 1.36 -7.78
N ARG A 34 -17.57 0.04 -7.78
CA ARG A 34 -18.43 -0.85 -8.58
C ARG A 34 -19.90 -0.70 -8.21
N CYS A 35 -20.20 -0.45 -6.95
CA CYS A 35 -21.58 -0.32 -6.47
C CYS A 35 -22.14 1.10 -6.59
N HIS A 36 -21.31 2.16 -6.53
CA HIS A 36 -21.79 3.53 -6.32
C HIS A 36 -21.31 4.55 -7.35
N ASP A 37 -20.13 4.35 -7.97
CA ASP A 37 -19.45 5.41 -8.71
C ASP A 37 -19.42 5.19 -10.24
N GLY A 38 -19.71 3.97 -10.69
CA GLY A 38 -19.69 3.61 -12.10
C GLY A 38 -18.33 3.18 -12.64
N ALA A 39 -18.30 2.84 -13.95
CA ALA A 39 -17.17 2.16 -14.58
C ALA A 39 -15.88 2.98 -14.61
N ASP A 40 -15.98 4.28 -14.88
CA ASP A 40 -14.79 5.14 -15.04
C ASP A 40 -13.99 5.26 -13.75
N LYS A 41 -14.66 5.49 -12.62
CA LYS A 41 -14.00 5.57 -11.31
C LYS A 41 -13.47 4.20 -10.86
N THR A 42 -14.22 3.15 -11.15
CA THR A 42 -13.77 1.77 -10.90
C THR A 42 -12.46 1.48 -11.64
N GLN A 43 -12.36 1.90 -12.91
CA GLN A 43 -11.17 1.69 -13.71
C GLN A 43 -9.94 2.41 -13.12
N ILE A 44 -10.12 3.61 -12.58
CA ILE A 44 -9.02 4.35 -11.91
C ILE A 44 -8.47 3.55 -10.72
N VAL A 45 -9.36 2.94 -9.91
CA VAL A 45 -8.93 2.14 -8.76
C VAL A 45 -8.23 0.86 -9.20
N VAL A 46 -8.75 0.18 -10.23
CA VAL A 46 -8.11 -1.02 -10.80
C VAL A 46 -6.73 -0.69 -11.36
N ASP A 47 -6.59 0.44 -12.05
CA ASP A 47 -5.29 0.88 -12.57
C ASP A 47 -4.29 1.23 -11.47
N ALA A 48 -4.77 1.75 -10.35
CA ALA A 48 -3.96 1.97 -9.16
C ALA A 48 -3.45 0.65 -8.57
N GLN A 49 -4.31 -0.36 -8.42
CA GLN A 49 -3.89 -1.70 -7.98
C GLN A 49 -2.83 -2.28 -8.92
N LYS A 50 -3.05 -2.21 -10.24
CA LYS A 50 -2.11 -2.68 -11.25
C LYS A 50 -0.74 -2.02 -11.12
N LYS A 51 -0.71 -0.69 -10.96
CA LYS A 51 0.53 0.06 -10.79
C LYS A 51 1.25 -0.35 -9.50
N PHE A 52 0.51 -0.46 -8.41
CA PHE A 52 1.07 -0.79 -7.11
C PHE A 52 1.66 -2.21 -7.08
N VAL A 53 0.92 -3.20 -7.56
CA VAL A 53 1.43 -4.57 -7.66
C VAL A 53 2.64 -4.64 -8.59
N LYS A 54 2.58 -3.99 -9.75
CA LYS A 54 3.66 -4.03 -10.74
C LYS A 54 4.95 -3.37 -10.24
N ASN A 55 4.85 -2.22 -9.56
CA ASN A 55 5.99 -1.36 -9.24
C ASN A 55 6.52 -1.54 -7.82
N HIS A 56 5.69 -2.08 -6.91
CA HIS A 56 6.02 -2.23 -5.49
C HIS A 56 5.96 -3.68 -5.04
N ILE A 57 4.87 -4.15 -4.45
CA ILE A 57 4.79 -5.45 -3.77
C ILE A 57 5.21 -6.62 -4.66
N GLY A 58 4.86 -6.63 -5.92
CA GLY A 58 5.24 -7.69 -6.86
C GLY A 58 6.74 -7.74 -7.18
N ARG A 59 7.50 -6.69 -6.85
CA ARG A 59 8.94 -6.64 -7.10
C ARG A 59 9.76 -7.21 -5.95
N TRP A 60 9.49 -6.81 -4.73
CA TRP A 60 10.35 -7.15 -3.60
C TRP A 60 9.82 -8.29 -2.72
N VAL A 61 8.49 -8.44 -2.59
CA VAL A 61 7.90 -9.46 -1.72
C VAL A 61 8.30 -10.89 -2.12
N PRO A 62 8.36 -11.28 -3.40
CA PRO A 62 8.85 -12.61 -3.78
C PRO A 62 10.29 -12.90 -3.31
N LEU A 63 11.17 -11.91 -3.37
CA LEU A 63 12.53 -12.05 -2.83
C LEU A 63 12.52 -12.17 -1.31
N PHE A 64 11.75 -11.32 -0.62
CA PHE A 64 11.58 -11.37 0.83
C PHE A 64 11.12 -12.76 1.29
N CYS A 65 10.08 -13.32 0.66
CA CYS A 65 9.57 -14.65 0.99
C CYS A 65 10.62 -15.74 0.83
N ARG A 66 11.37 -15.74 -0.29
CA ARG A 66 12.49 -16.68 -0.50
C ARG A 66 13.56 -16.56 0.57
N MET A 67 13.91 -15.33 0.95
CA MET A 67 14.92 -15.09 1.98
C MET A 67 14.42 -15.50 3.37
N LEU A 68 13.15 -15.25 3.67
CA LEU A 68 12.52 -15.66 4.93
C LEU A 68 12.51 -17.19 5.06
N THR A 69 12.12 -17.90 4.00
CA THR A 69 12.14 -19.36 3.96
C THR A 69 13.55 -19.94 4.14
N LYS A 70 14.57 -19.30 3.53
CA LYS A 70 15.97 -19.74 3.65
C LYS A 70 16.56 -19.49 5.06
N LYS A 71 16.18 -18.37 5.70
CA LYS A 71 16.79 -17.94 6.97
C LYS A 71 16.02 -18.40 8.20
N SER A 72 14.76 -18.75 8.07
CA SER A 72 13.93 -19.16 9.20
C SER A 72 14.03 -20.66 9.44
N ASP A 73 14.24 -21.02 10.69
CA ASP A 73 14.11 -22.42 11.17
C ASP A 73 12.66 -22.77 11.55
N SER A 74 11.82 -21.74 11.71
CA SER A 74 10.41 -21.91 12.08
C SER A 74 9.56 -22.37 10.90
N GLY A 75 8.86 -23.51 11.06
CA GLY A 75 7.90 -23.98 10.08
C GLY A 75 6.76 -22.98 9.82
N LEU A 76 6.33 -22.24 10.85
CA LEU A 76 5.29 -21.23 10.73
C LEU A 76 5.69 -20.13 9.74
N PHE A 77 6.89 -19.57 9.88
CA PHE A 77 7.34 -18.49 8.97
C PHE A 77 7.54 -18.99 7.54
N LYS A 78 7.91 -20.24 7.34
CA LYS A 78 7.98 -20.83 6.00
C LYS A 78 6.60 -20.92 5.37
N ILE A 79 5.59 -21.40 6.11
CA ILE A 79 4.20 -21.44 5.61
C ILE A 79 3.69 -20.05 5.28
N VAL A 80 3.94 -19.06 6.15
CA VAL A 80 3.51 -17.68 5.89
C VAL A 80 4.21 -17.09 4.65
N ALA A 81 5.50 -17.37 4.46
CA ALA A 81 6.24 -16.95 3.29
C ALA A 81 5.68 -17.57 2.00
N ASP A 82 5.39 -18.87 2.01
CA ASP A 82 4.82 -19.58 0.87
C ASP A 82 3.42 -19.01 0.53
N MET A 83 2.53 -18.89 1.53
CA MET A 83 1.20 -18.29 1.33
C MET A 83 1.27 -16.86 0.79
N THR A 84 2.21 -16.06 1.28
CA THR A 84 2.41 -14.68 0.82
C THR A 84 2.89 -14.66 -0.63
N SER A 85 3.82 -15.54 -0.98
CA SER A 85 4.32 -15.67 -2.35
C SER A 85 3.22 -16.09 -3.31
N ASP A 86 2.41 -17.09 -2.95
CA ASP A 86 1.29 -17.58 -3.75
C ASP A 86 0.23 -16.50 -3.94
N TRP A 87 -0.02 -15.69 -2.91
CA TRP A 87 -0.95 -14.57 -3.01
C TRP A 87 -0.44 -13.51 -3.99
N ILE A 88 0.85 -13.15 -3.96
CA ILE A 88 1.45 -12.20 -4.92
C ILE A 88 1.34 -12.75 -6.35
N GLU A 89 1.60 -14.04 -6.55
CA GLU A 89 1.45 -14.67 -7.87
C GLU A 89 0.00 -14.62 -8.35
N PHE A 90 -0.94 -14.93 -7.48
CA PHE A 90 -2.37 -14.81 -7.78
C PHE A 90 -2.76 -13.39 -8.17
N GLU A 91 -2.38 -12.38 -7.37
CA GLU A 91 -2.72 -10.97 -7.64
C GLU A 91 -2.11 -10.47 -8.95
N THR A 92 -0.87 -10.84 -9.25
CA THR A 92 -0.23 -10.47 -10.53
C THR A 92 -0.97 -11.05 -11.71
N ALA A 93 -1.39 -12.31 -11.62
CA ALA A 93 -2.17 -12.97 -12.66
C ALA A 93 -3.58 -12.38 -12.78
N PHE A 94 -4.26 -12.14 -11.66
CA PHE A 94 -5.61 -11.58 -11.60
C PHE A 94 -5.67 -10.17 -12.21
N LEU A 95 -4.71 -9.33 -11.87
CA LEU A 95 -4.62 -7.96 -12.40
C LEU A 95 -4.02 -7.89 -13.80
N GLY A 96 -3.48 -9.00 -14.33
CA GLY A 96 -2.85 -9.05 -15.65
C GLY A 96 -1.60 -8.20 -15.76
N VAL A 97 -0.78 -8.14 -14.70
CA VAL A 97 0.46 -7.38 -14.64
C VAL A 97 1.67 -8.30 -14.60
N THR A 98 2.82 -7.81 -15.03
CA THR A 98 4.09 -8.53 -14.98
C THR A 98 5.11 -7.66 -14.25
N PRO A 99 5.26 -7.81 -12.93
CA PRO A 99 6.33 -7.17 -12.19
C PRO A 99 7.70 -7.68 -12.64
N GLN A 100 8.73 -6.89 -12.42
CA GLN A 100 10.12 -7.36 -12.51
C GLN A 100 10.63 -7.59 -11.08
N PRO A 101 10.60 -8.83 -10.58
CA PRO A 101 10.98 -9.11 -9.21
C PRO A 101 12.47 -8.87 -8.99
N TYR A 102 12.81 -8.39 -7.80
CA TYR A 102 14.21 -8.30 -7.37
C TYR A 102 14.82 -9.69 -7.21
N THR A 103 16.10 -9.76 -7.51
CA THR A 103 16.92 -10.97 -7.38
C THR A 103 17.80 -10.86 -6.13
N GLU A 104 18.46 -11.96 -5.78
CA GLU A 104 19.41 -11.96 -4.65
C GLU A 104 20.60 -11.01 -4.89
N THR A 105 20.92 -10.70 -6.15
CA THR A 105 21.97 -9.74 -6.50
C THR A 105 21.56 -8.29 -6.26
N ASP A 106 20.27 -8.01 -6.23
CA ASP A 106 19.74 -6.67 -5.92
C ASP A 106 19.70 -6.43 -4.41
N TYR A 107 19.78 -7.53 -3.62
CA TYR A 107 19.80 -7.43 -2.15
C TYR A 107 21.12 -6.86 -1.67
N ARG A 108 21.05 -5.70 -1.07
CA ARG A 108 22.16 -5.11 -0.31
C ARG A 108 21.82 -5.21 1.17
N PRO A 109 22.51 -6.06 1.95
CA PRO A 109 22.32 -6.06 3.39
C PRO A 109 22.64 -4.65 3.90
N ALA A 110 21.71 -4.08 4.68
CA ALA A 110 22.00 -2.84 5.37
C ALA A 110 23.25 -3.08 6.24
N THR A 111 24.33 -2.41 5.92
CA THR A 111 25.49 -2.36 6.80
C THR A 111 25.09 -1.46 7.96
N PHE A 112 24.57 -2.07 9.02
CA PHE A 112 24.35 -1.40 10.28
C PHE A 112 25.70 -1.10 10.93
N ASN A 113 26.38 -0.08 10.44
CA ASN A 113 27.40 0.61 11.20
C ASN A 113 26.65 1.53 12.19
N SER A 114 26.03 0.92 13.19
CA SER A 114 25.54 1.68 14.33
C SER A 114 26.76 2.18 15.11
N PRO A 115 26.99 3.48 15.23
CA PRO A 115 27.89 3.98 16.25
C PRO A 115 27.35 3.50 17.59
N GLU A 116 28.18 2.89 18.41
CA GLU A 116 27.82 2.40 19.74
C GLU A 116 27.05 3.52 20.49
N GLY A 117 25.80 3.28 20.83
CA GLY A 117 24.98 4.17 21.66
C GLY A 117 23.81 4.90 21.01
N GLN A 118 23.53 4.72 19.72
CA GLN A 118 22.29 5.24 19.14
C GLN A 118 21.17 4.20 19.21
N THR A 119 20.17 4.49 20.01
CA THR A 119 18.86 3.83 19.94
C THR A 119 18.24 4.16 18.59
N TYR A 120 17.98 3.15 17.77
CA TYR A 120 17.22 3.31 16.55
C TYR A 120 15.77 3.64 16.92
N GLU A 121 15.40 4.91 16.78
CA GLU A 121 14.01 5.27 16.60
C GLU A 121 13.68 4.99 15.15
N CYS A 122 12.87 3.95 14.92
CA CYS A 122 12.37 3.62 13.60
C CYS A 122 11.56 4.82 13.06
N GLY A 123 12.12 5.54 12.10
CA GLY A 123 11.31 6.22 11.10
C GLY A 123 10.71 7.57 11.40
N ALA A 124 11.38 8.50 12.08
CA ALA A 124 10.78 9.82 12.33
C ALA A 124 11.17 10.95 11.35
N GLN A 125 11.98 10.76 10.30
CA GLN A 125 12.54 11.95 9.64
C GLN A 125 12.44 12.11 8.12
N ASP A 126 11.80 11.21 7.34
CA ASP A 126 11.71 11.49 5.89
C ASP A 126 10.41 10.96 5.21
N GLN A 127 9.33 10.83 5.93
CA GLN A 127 8.11 10.15 5.44
C GLN A 127 7.20 11.01 4.56
N GLY A 128 7.43 12.31 4.44
CA GLY A 128 6.56 13.20 3.67
C GLY A 128 6.69 13.09 2.16
N ASN A 129 7.83 12.63 1.67
CA ASN A 129 8.16 12.71 0.24
C ASN A 129 7.84 11.42 -0.54
N GLU A 130 7.98 10.25 0.08
CA GLU A 130 7.76 8.98 -0.62
C GLU A 130 6.27 8.67 -0.85
N LEU A 131 5.41 8.97 0.12
CA LEU A 131 3.97 8.79 -0.05
C LEU A 131 3.39 9.74 -1.10
N SER A 132 3.89 10.98 -1.15
CA SER A 132 3.47 11.96 -2.17
C SER A 132 3.92 11.54 -3.57
N VAL A 133 5.09 10.92 -3.69
CA VAL A 133 5.58 10.36 -4.96
C VAL A 133 4.72 9.18 -5.38
N LEU A 134 4.42 8.24 -4.47
CA LEU A 134 3.52 7.11 -4.72
C LEU A 134 2.11 7.56 -5.12
N LEU A 135 1.55 8.54 -4.43
CA LEU A 135 0.23 9.10 -4.74
C LEU A 135 0.20 9.82 -6.09
N ASN A 136 1.30 10.50 -6.46
CA ASN A 136 1.44 11.15 -7.76
C ASN A 136 1.61 10.13 -8.89
N GLU A 137 2.40 9.08 -8.69
CA GLU A 137 2.58 8.00 -9.67
C GLU A 137 1.29 7.23 -9.93
N VAL A 138 0.44 7.09 -8.91
CA VAL A 138 -0.86 6.42 -9.02
C VAL A 138 -1.96 7.33 -9.60
N GLY A 139 -1.69 8.62 -9.81
CA GLY A 139 -2.64 9.57 -10.41
C GLY A 139 -3.84 9.89 -9.51
N ALA A 140 -3.67 9.82 -8.21
CA ALA A 140 -4.75 9.90 -7.22
C ALA A 140 -5.25 11.32 -6.91
N GLN A 141 -4.68 12.35 -7.50
CA GLN A 141 -5.02 13.76 -7.19
C GLN A 141 -6.47 14.15 -7.51
N SER A 142 -7.12 13.45 -8.46
CA SER A 142 -8.49 13.77 -8.83
C SER A 142 -9.57 13.35 -7.82
N PHE A 143 -9.21 12.57 -6.80
CA PHE A 143 -10.15 12.12 -5.77
C PHE A 143 -10.23 13.04 -4.54
N LEU A 144 -9.31 13.99 -4.41
CA LEU A 144 -9.29 14.95 -3.28
C LEU A 144 -10.41 16.01 -3.40
N ASP A 145 -10.85 16.29 -4.63
CA ASP A 145 -11.86 17.34 -4.89
C ASP A 145 -13.31 16.93 -4.54
N VAL A 146 -13.55 15.67 -4.17
CA VAL A 146 -14.91 15.17 -3.89
C VAL A 146 -15.35 15.42 -2.45
N LYS A 147 -14.41 15.55 -1.50
CA LYS A 147 -14.75 15.70 -0.06
C LYS A 147 -15.31 17.07 0.33
N ASP A 148 -15.02 18.12 -0.44
CA ASP A 148 -15.49 19.47 -0.08
C ASP A 148 -16.90 19.77 -0.56
N LYS A 149 -17.47 18.96 -1.46
CA LYS A 149 -18.83 19.19 -1.99
C LYS A 149 -19.96 18.57 -1.16
N ASP A 150 -19.66 17.62 -0.27
CA ASP A 150 -20.68 16.96 0.55
C ASP A 150 -20.90 17.64 1.90
N LYS A 151 -19.99 18.54 2.34
CA LYS A 151 -20.18 19.30 3.60
C LYS A 151 -21.18 20.44 3.49
N ASP A 152 -21.44 20.95 2.31
CA ASP A 152 -22.35 22.10 2.12
C ASP A 152 -23.83 21.70 2.00
N LYS A 153 -24.17 20.40 2.13
CA LYS A 153 -25.56 19.94 1.99
C LYS A 153 -26.28 19.60 3.31
N GLU A 154 -25.60 19.60 4.44
CA GLU A 154 -26.21 19.24 5.72
C GLU A 154 -26.65 20.42 6.60
N GLU A 155 -26.41 21.68 6.21
CA GLU A 155 -26.83 22.86 7.01
C GLU A 155 -28.00 23.65 6.41
N GLY A 156 -29.03 22.99 5.93
CA GLY A 156 -30.19 23.66 5.35
C GLY A 156 -31.53 23.00 5.65
N GLY A 157 -31.81 22.65 6.90
CA GLY A 157 -33.14 22.21 7.31
C GLY A 157 -33.98 23.40 7.85
N PRO A 158 -35.22 23.64 7.38
CA PRO A 158 -35.97 24.80 7.79
C PRO A 158 -36.53 24.62 9.19
N VAL A 159 -36.28 25.61 10.03
CA VAL A 159 -36.99 25.83 11.30
C VAL A 159 -38.42 26.22 10.96
N GLY A 160 -39.37 25.32 11.14
CA GLY A 160 -40.80 25.59 11.07
C GLY A 160 -41.32 26.13 12.39
N THR A 161 -41.71 27.37 12.36
CA THR A 161 -42.56 27.99 13.38
C THR A 161 -44.03 27.72 13.09
N ALA A 162 -44.72 27.14 14.04
CA ALA A 162 -46.11 27.50 14.45
C ALA A 162 -46.52 26.55 15.56
#